data_ad050bb298f7c4837e4601bd6732aaec
#
_entry.id   ad050bb298f7c4837e4601bd6732aaec
#
_cell.length_a   1.000
_cell.length_b   1.000
_cell.length_c   1.000
_cell.angle_alpha   90.00
_cell.angle_beta   90.00
_cell.angle_gamma   90.00
#
_symmetry.space_group_name_H-M   'P 1'
#
loop_
_entity.id
_entity.type
_entity.pdbx_description
1 polymer ?
#
loop_
_entity_poly.entity_id
_entity_poly.type
_entity_poly.pdbx_seq_one_letter_code
_entity_poly.pdbx_strand_id
1 'polypeptide(L)'
;QIDPRILVLVPTRELVLQVVDEIKKFGKYSSIRVVGVYGGVNINTHKEAVWEGADIIVATPGRLYDLILSRALKTKHIKKLVIDEVDVMLDLGFRFQLTNIFELLQEQRQNIMYSATMTDDVAVFINDFFKNPTTISVAVSGTPLDNIKQTTYDVPNFYTKANVVSYLLKDKQEFTKTLVFVANKKRADLLYELLQETFKDEVAVIHSNKTQNYRIRSIENFNANTTRILVTTDIMARGLDLDLVSHVINVDTPRFAENYMHRIGRTGRAQAQGTAILLTTEKEQPFREDIETLMGMAIEKTAIAEEVEISTKLTLEEQPVSQERENPHKQQFEQGGASFHEKSEKNSQTNQGGSYKRTIKLKYKKARTKGDKNFNQRNKQKGKKPF
;
A
#
# COMPACT_ATOMS: atom_id res chain seq x y z
N GLN A 1 -16.52 31.00 -5.97
CA GLN A 1 -15.83 29.77 -5.59
C GLN A 1 -16.45 29.22 -4.32
N ILE A 2 -16.85 27.95 -4.30
CA ILE A 2 -17.36 27.30 -3.09
C ILE A 2 -16.18 26.55 -2.47
N ASP A 3 -15.80 26.94 -1.26
CA ASP A 3 -14.73 26.29 -0.51
C ASP A 3 -15.28 25.05 0.21
N PRO A 4 -14.54 23.94 0.27
CA PRO A 4 -15.02 22.68 0.85
C PRO A 4 -15.26 22.81 2.37
N ARG A 5 -16.31 22.13 2.83
CA ARG A 5 -16.67 22.05 4.26
C ARG A 5 -16.37 20.71 4.88
N ILE A 6 -16.28 19.65 4.04
CA ILE A 6 -16.01 18.28 4.48
C ILE A 6 -14.80 17.77 3.72
N LEU A 7 -13.88 17.19 4.48
CA LEU A 7 -12.71 16.52 3.98
C LEU A 7 -12.76 15.05 4.41
N VAL A 8 -12.62 14.13 3.46
CA VAL A 8 -12.56 12.70 3.70
C VAL A 8 -11.18 12.22 3.25
N LEU A 9 -10.43 11.59 4.15
CA LEU A 9 -9.13 10.98 3.87
C LEU A 9 -9.28 9.47 3.79
N VAL A 10 -8.72 8.89 2.74
CA VAL A 10 -8.70 7.45 2.51
C VAL A 10 -7.33 7.00 1.97
N PRO A 11 -6.89 5.76 2.22
CA PRO A 11 -5.52 5.33 1.89
C PRO A 11 -5.23 5.19 0.40
N THR A 12 -6.20 4.81 -0.42
CA THR A 12 -5.99 4.41 -1.81
C THR A 12 -6.82 5.23 -2.80
N ARG A 13 -6.39 5.26 -4.06
CA ARG A 13 -7.10 5.96 -5.15
C ARG A 13 -8.44 5.30 -5.46
N GLU A 14 -8.43 3.99 -5.43
CA GLU A 14 -9.59 3.16 -5.69
C GLU A 14 -10.70 3.50 -4.68
N LEU A 15 -10.33 3.59 -3.40
CA LEU A 15 -11.27 3.96 -2.34
C LEU A 15 -11.74 5.42 -2.49
N VAL A 16 -10.87 6.35 -2.97
CA VAL A 16 -11.34 7.72 -3.30
C VAL A 16 -12.46 7.68 -4.33
N LEU A 17 -12.30 6.91 -5.40
CA LEU A 17 -13.30 6.82 -6.47
C LEU A 17 -14.60 6.19 -5.97
N GLN A 18 -14.52 5.12 -5.18
CA GLN A 18 -15.68 4.44 -4.58
C GLN A 18 -16.45 5.39 -3.65
N VAL A 19 -15.75 6.04 -2.71
CA VAL A 19 -16.37 6.96 -1.75
C VAL A 19 -17.02 8.16 -2.47
N VAL A 20 -16.37 8.69 -3.53
CA VAL A 20 -16.94 9.76 -4.36
C VAL A 20 -18.23 9.28 -5.03
N ASP A 21 -18.24 8.07 -5.58
CA ASP A 21 -19.41 7.51 -6.24
C ASP A 21 -20.56 7.26 -5.25
N GLU A 22 -20.28 6.70 -4.08
CA GLU A 22 -21.27 6.49 -3.03
C GLU A 22 -21.86 7.83 -2.51
N ILE A 23 -21.01 8.84 -2.27
CA ILE A 23 -21.52 10.16 -1.86
C ILE A 23 -22.42 10.76 -2.94
N LYS A 24 -22.08 10.60 -4.22
CA LYS A 24 -22.93 11.06 -5.34
C LYS A 24 -24.26 10.31 -5.40
N LYS A 25 -24.27 8.99 -5.15
CA LYS A 25 -25.52 8.21 -5.09
C LYS A 25 -26.41 8.68 -3.94
N PHE A 26 -25.88 8.86 -2.73
CA PHE A 26 -26.64 9.41 -1.60
C PHE A 26 -27.09 10.86 -1.84
N GLY A 27 -26.24 11.66 -2.48
CA GLY A 27 -26.50 13.05 -2.81
C GLY A 27 -27.32 13.28 -4.09
N LYS A 28 -27.87 12.25 -4.69
CA LYS A 28 -28.53 12.31 -6.03
C LYS A 28 -29.58 13.43 -6.16
N TYR A 29 -30.30 13.72 -5.09
CA TYR A 29 -31.33 14.75 -5.04
C TYR A 29 -30.89 16.05 -4.40
N SER A 30 -29.58 16.27 -4.24
CA SER A 30 -28.95 17.45 -3.68
C SER A 30 -28.01 18.10 -4.70
N SER A 31 -27.66 19.37 -4.46
CA SER A 31 -26.67 20.10 -5.26
C SER A 31 -25.23 19.95 -4.74
N ILE A 32 -24.94 18.89 -3.97
CA ILE A 32 -23.62 18.67 -3.38
C ILE A 32 -22.59 18.33 -4.45
N ARG A 33 -21.49 19.08 -4.47
CA ARG A 33 -20.35 18.83 -5.34
C ARG A 33 -19.26 18.07 -4.61
N VAL A 34 -18.91 16.91 -5.14
CA VAL A 34 -17.89 16.02 -4.58
C VAL A 34 -16.73 15.92 -5.55
N VAL A 35 -15.52 16.19 -5.07
CA VAL A 35 -14.28 16.10 -5.86
C VAL A 35 -13.36 15.08 -5.24
N GLY A 36 -12.90 14.11 -6.07
CA GLY A 36 -11.90 13.11 -5.71
C GLY A 36 -10.48 13.60 -6.04
N VAL A 37 -9.55 13.44 -5.09
CA VAL A 37 -8.18 13.92 -5.19
C VAL A 37 -7.18 12.82 -4.82
N TYR A 38 -6.37 12.34 -5.79
CA TYR A 38 -5.47 11.20 -5.58
C TYR A 38 -4.20 11.31 -6.43
N GLY A 39 -3.15 10.59 -6.02
CA GLY A 39 -1.86 10.59 -6.71
C GLY A 39 -1.91 9.84 -8.05
N GLY A 40 -0.86 10.01 -8.91
CA GLY A 40 -0.65 9.27 -10.16
C GLY A 40 -1.40 9.79 -11.38
N VAL A 41 -2.09 10.91 -11.25
CA VAL A 41 -2.63 11.70 -12.34
C VAL A 41 -2.04 13.11 -12.30
N ASN A 42 -2.20 13.88 -13.38
CA ASN A 42 -1.70 15.25 -13.42
C ASN A 42 -2.34 16.07 -12.30
N ILE A 43 -1.52 16.77 -11.51
CA ILE A 43 -2.01 17.61 -10.42
C ILE A 43 -2.89 18.77 -10.90
N ASN A 44 -2.65 19.28 -12.10
CA ASN A 44 -3.39 20.41 -12.65
C ASN A 44 -4.87 20.07 -12.86
N THR A 45 -5.19 18.84 -13.26
CA THR A 45 -6.59 18.37 -13.34
C THR A 45 -7.31 18.49 -12.00
N HIS A 46 -6.62 18.13 -10.90
CA HIS A 46 -7.20 18.29 -9.57
C HIS A 46 -7.27 19.74 -9.12
N LYS A 47 -6.29 20.59 -9.51
CA LYS A 47 -6.34 22.03 -9.21
C LYS A 47 -7.53 22.70 -9.90
N GLU A 48 -7.78 22.36 -11.15
CA GLU A 48 -8.93 22.84 -11.92
C GLU A 48 -10.25 22.42 -11.25
N ALA A 49 -10.41 21.13 -10.96
CA ALA A 49 -11.62 20.60 -10.32
C ALA A 49 -11.89 21.24 -8.94
N VAL A 50 -10.85 21.47 -8.14
CA VAL A 50 -10.98 22.16 -6.85
C VAL A 50 -11.29 23.64 -7.02
N TRP A 51 -10.73 24.28 -8.05
CA TRP A 51 -10.98 25.69 -8.36
C TRP A 51 -12.43 25.96 -8.80
N GLU A 52 -13.04 25.03 -9.56
CA GLU A 52 -14.46 25.05 -9.92
C GLU A 52 -15.38 25.01 -8.69
N GLY A 53 -14.86 24.51 -7.55
CA GLY A 53 -15.52 24.48 -6.26
C GLY A 53 -16.06 23.09 -5.90
N ALA A 54 -15.92 22.75 -4.62
CA ALA A 54 -16.41 21.52 -4.03
C ALA A 54 -17.01 21.77 -2.65
N ASP A 55 -18.04 21.02 -2.28
CA ASP A 55 -18.59 20.98 -0.93
C ASP A 55 -17.87 19.91 -0.08
N ILE A 56 -17.51 18.79 -0.75
CA ILE A 56 -16.83 17.65 -0.16
C ILE A 56 -15.59 17.31 -1.01
N ILE A 57 -14.46 17.14 -0.36
CA ILE A 57 -13.25 16.58 -0.98
C ILE A 57 -12.98 15.21 -0.38
N VAL A 58 -12.82 14.21 -1.23
CA VAL A 58 -12.33 12.88 -0.88
C VAL A 58 -10.91 12.73 -1.42
N ALA A 59 -9.93 12.41 -0.56
CA ALA A 59 -8.53 12.50 -0.97
C ALA A 59 -7.64 11.41 -0.37
N THR A 60 -6.58 11.06 -1.12
CA THR A 60 -5.40 10.41 -0.52
C THR A 60 -4.50 11.45 0.13
N PRO A 61 -3.86 11.14 1.29
CA PRO A 61 -3.10 12.12 2.08
C PRO A 61 -2.02 12.87 1.28
N GLY A 62 -1.21 12.15 0.49
CA GLY A 62 -0.11 12.75 -0.26
C GLY A 62 -0.56 13.83 -1.24
N ARG A 63 -1.54 13.53 -2.10
CA ARG A 63 -2.04 14.47 -3.10
C ARG A 63 -2.80 15.64 -2.48
N LEU A 64 -3.53 15.39 -1.40
CA LEU A 64 -4.17 16.48 -0.66
C LEU A 64 -3.14 17.46 -0.13
N TYR A 65 -2.08 16.94 0.48
CA TYR A 65 -0.97 17.76 1.00
C TYR A 65 -0.32 18.60 -0.10
N ASP A 66 -0.07 18.02 -1.29
CA ASP A 66 0.44 18.76 -2.46
C ASP A 66 -0.47 19.93 -2.86
N LEU A 67 -1.80 19.73 -2.86
CA LEU A 67 -2.78 20.78 -3.19
C LEU A 67 -2.82 21.89 -2.15
N ILE A 68 -2.71 21.57 -0.87
CA ILE A 68 -2.66 22.54 0.21
C ILE A 68 -1.37 23.38 0.10
N LEU A 69 -0.20 22.72 -0.06
CA LEU A 69 1.08 23.41 -0.20
C LEU A 69 1.14 24.31 -1.43
N SER A 70 0.52 23.90 -2.54
CA SER A 70 0.43 24.72 -3.75
C SER A 70 -0.62 25.82 -3.66
N ARG A 71 -1.32 25.96 -2.51
CA ARG A 71 -2.42 26.90 -2.27
C ARG A 71 -3.61 26.75 -3.24
N ALA A 72 -3.71 25.63 -3.91
CA ALA A 72 -4.84 25.33 -4.78
C ALA A 72 -6.11 24.99 -3.97
N LEU A 73 -5.93 24.45 -2.76
CA LEU A 73 -7.00 24.14 -1.84
C LEU A 73 -6.93 25.04 -0.60
N LYS A 74 -8.03 25.71 -0.29
CA LYS A 74 -8.19 26.49 0.93
C LYS A 74 -8.79 25.64 2.03
N THR A 75 -8.09 25.50 3.15
CA THR A 75 -8.50 24.66 4.30
C THR A 75 -9.40 25.39 5.30
N LYS A 76 -9.49 26.72 5.18
CA LYS A 76 -10.16 27.62 6.17
C LYS A 76 -11.62 27.27 6.46
N HIS A 77 -12.35 26.68 5.52
CA HIS A 77 -13.78 26.43 5.64
C HIS A 77 -14.13 24.97 5.98
N ILE A 78 -13.11 24.11 6.16
CA ILE A 78 -13.32 22.70 6.53
C ILE A 78 -13.82 22.62 7.97
N LYS A 79 -15.03 22.11 8.13
CA LYS A 79 -15.73 21.94 9.42
C LYS A 79 -15.76 20.50 9.90
N LYS A 80 -15.59 19.53 8.98
CA LYS A 80 -15.57 18.11 9.28
C LYS A 80 -14.40 17.44 8.57
N LEU A 81 -13.65 16.65 9.34
CA LEU A 81 -12.59 15.78 8.84
C LEU A 81 -13.00 14.34 9.14
N VAL A 82 -13.11 13.53 8.10
CA VAL A 82 -13.35 12.10 8.19
C VAL A 82 -12.08 11.38 7.74
N ILE A 83 -11.63 10.42 8.51
CA ILE A 83 -10.46 9.59 8.20
C ILE A 83 -10.92 8.14 8.22
N ASP A 84 -10.82 7.47 7.11
CA ASP A 84 -11.19 6.06 6.99
C ASP A 84 -9.96 5.19 6.75
N GLU A 85 -9.95 3.99 7.35
CA GLU A 85 -8.82 3.07 7.32
C GLU A 85 -7.50 3.73 7.78
N VAL A 86 -7.50 4.41 8.94
CA VAL A 86 -6.31 5.11 9.45
C VAL A 86 -5.14 4.17 9.71
N ASP A 87 -5.39 2.96 10.21
CA ASP A 87 -4.40 1.90 10.39
C ASP A 87 -3.65 1.60 9.08
N VAL A 88 -4.40 1.44 7.99
CA VAL A 88 -3.83 1.25 6.65
C VAL A 88 -3.01 2.45 6.21
N MET A 89 -3.47 3.67 6.48
CA MET A 89 -2.70 4.88 6.12
C MET A 89 -1.38 4.98 6.89
N LEU A 90 -1.37 4.60 8.16
CA LEU A 90 -0.15 4.58 8.97
C LEU A 90 0.82 3.50 8.48
N ASP A 91 0.33 2.29 8.18
CA ASP A 91 1.11 1.19 7.58
C ASP A 91 1.74 1.58 6.23
N LEU A 92 1.04 2.37 5.42
CA LEU A 92 1.53 2.91 4.15
C LEU A 92 2.54 4.06 4.31
N GLY A 93 2.82 4.48 5.54
CA GLY A 93 3.78 5.53 5.85
C GLY A 93 3.25 6.95 5.65
N PHE A 94 1.93 7.15 5.63
CA PHE A 94 1.33 8.48 5.50
C PHE A 94 1.31 9.31 6.78
N ARG A 95 1.96 8.83 7.87
CA ARG A 95 2.00 9.56 9.16
C ARG A 95 2.44 11.01 9.00
N PHE A 96 3.51 11.25 8.24
CA PHE A 96 4.01 12.60 7.96
C PHE A 96 2.95 13.50 7.29
N GLN A 97 2.28 13.00 6.25
CA GLN A 97 1.26 13.77 5.54
C GLN A 97 0.04 14.02 6.42
N LEU A 98 -0.42 13.02 7.17
CA LEU A 98 -1.54 13.16 8.11
C LEU A 98 -1.25 14.23 9.17
N THR A 99 -0.10 14.17 9.83
CA THR A 99 0.35 15.16 10.83
C THR A 99 0.29 16.58 10.25
N ASN A 100 0.93 16.80 9.11
CA ASN A 100 0.95 18.13 8.48
C ASN A 100 -0.46 18.60 8.03
N ILE A 101 -1.30 17.70 7.55
CA ILE A 101 -2.69 18.04 7.20
C ILE A 101 -3.44 18.52 8.45
N PHE A 102 -3.32 17.80 9.58
CA PHE A 102 -3.95 18.19 10.84
C PHE A 102 -3.54 19.57 11.30
N GLU A 103 -2.26 19.92 11.19
CA GLU A 103 -1.71 21.23 11.55
C GLU A 103 -2.18 22.36 10.64
N LEU A 104 -2.44 22.06 9.35
CA LEU A 104 -2.90 23.04 8.35
C LEU A 104 -4.42 23.26 8.36
N LEU A 105 -5.17 22.43 9.07
CA LEU A 105 -6.61 22.56 9.23
C LEU A 105 -6.94 23.42 10.45
N GLN A 106 -8.08 24.11 10.42
CA GLN A 106 -8.58 24.86 11.58
C GLN A 106 -8.86 23.95 12.77
N GLU A 107 -8.57 24.43 13.98
CA GLU A 107 -8.82 23.66 15.22
C GLU A 107 -10.31 23.39 15.45
N GLN A 108 -11.18 24.37 15.17
CA GLN A 108 -12.63 24.25 15.35
C GLN A 108 -13.26 23.42 14.23
N ARG A 109 -13.12 22.10 14.32
CA ARG A 109 -13.73 21.14 13.41
C ARG A 109 -14.12 19.87 14.16
N GLN A 110 -15.07 19.12 13.61
CA GLN A 110 -15.37 17.77 14.02
C GLN A 110 -14.40 16.81 13.33
N ASN A 111 -13.72 15.96 14.11
CA ASN A 111 -12.91 14.87 13.59
C ASN A 111 -13.66 13.55 13.80
N ILE A 112 -13.75 12.72 12.77
CA ILE A 112 -14.32 11.38 12.79
C ILE A 112 -13.24 10.45 12.21
N MET A 113 -12.94 9.36 12.89
CA MET A 113 -11.93 8.42 12.45
C MET A 113 -12.46 6.99 12.53
N TYR A 114 -12.16 6.22 11.49
CA TYR A 114 -12.47 4.80 11.40
C TYR A 114 -11.16 4.01 11.26
N SER A 115 -11.10 2.92 12.00
CA SER A 115 -10.01 1.95 11.94
C SER A 115 -10.56 0.55 12.16
N ALA A 116 -10.05 -0.42 11.43
CA ALA A 116 -10.38 -1.82 11.67
C ALA A 116 -9.59 -2.37 12.87
N THR A 117 -8.40 -1.83 13.13
CA THR A 117 -7.51 -2.28 14.20
C THR A 117 -7.07 -1.11 15.08
N MET A 118 -6.79 -1.39 16.35
CA MET A 118 -6.26 -0.44 17.32
C MET A 118 -4.79 -0.77 17.62
N THR A 119 -3.92 -0.51 16.65
CA THR A 119 -2.47 -0.67 16.82
C THR A 119 -1.89 0.44 17.70
N ASP A 120 -0.68 0.23 18.23
CA ASP A 120 0.03 1.26 19.02
C ASP A 120 0.19 2.57 18.23
N ASP A 121 0.46 2.49 16.93
CA ASP A 121 0.57 3.65 16.05
C ASP A 121 -0.76 4.41 15.92
N VAL A 122 -1.89 3.71 15.85
CA VAL A 122 -3.22 4.31 15.85
C VAL A 122 -3.52 4.97 17.20
N ALA A 123 -3.20 4.30 18.30
CA ALA A 123 -3.41 4.84 19.65
C ALA A 123 -2.58 6.11 19.88
N VAL A 124 -1.30 6.11 19.48
CA VAL A 124 -0.44 7.30 19.54
C VAL A 124 -1.01 8.42 18.67
N PHE A 125 -1.46 8.11 17.45
CA PHE A 125 -2.04 9.11 16.54
C PHE A 125 -3.32 9.75 17.14
N ILE A 126 -4.17 8.96 17.79
CA ILE A 126 -5.36 9.45 18.49
C ILE A 126 -4.95 10.43 19.60
N ASN A 127 -4.00 10.04 20.45
CA ASN A 127 -3.54 10.86 21.56
C ASN A 127 -2.94 12.20 21.08
N ASP A 128 -2.23 12.20 19.94
CA ASP A 128 -1.59 13.39 19.39
C ASP A 128 -2.62 14.41 18.82
N PHE A 129 -3.72 13.92 18.20
CA PHE A 129 -4.57 14.77 17.37
C PHE A 129 -6.05 14.87 17.81
N PHE A 130 -6.51 14.03 18.75
CA PHE A 130 -7.90 14.04 19.19
C PHE A 130 -8.01 14.45 20.66
N LYS A 131 -8.82 15.49 20.93
CA LYS A 131 -9.10 15.97 22.29
C LYS A 131 -10.35 15.26 22.81
N ASN A 132 -10.21 14.41 23.83
CA ASN A 132 -11.31 13.66 24.46
C ASN A 132 -12.22 12.93 23.44
N PRO A 133 -11.68 12.02 22.61
CA PRO A 133 -12.48 11.30 21.63
C PRO A 133 -13.50 10.37 22.30
N THR A 134 -14.71 10.32 21.75
CA THR A 134 -15.66 9.24 22.08
C THR A 134 -15.29 8.02 21.25
N THR A 135 -14.91 6.93 21.91
CA THR A 135 -14.57 5.67 21.25
C THR A 135 -15.82 4.79 21.19
N ILE A 136 -16.13 4.30 19.98
CA ILE A 136 -17.21 3.34 19.73
C ILE A 136 -16.56 2.09 19.15
N SER A 137 -16.59 0.99 19.90
CA SER A 137 -16.08 -0.31 19.45
C SER A 137 -17.26 -1.22 19.12
N VAL A 138 -17.31 -1.74 17.90
CA VAL A 138 -18.41 -2.58 17.40
C VAL A 138 -18.09 -4.07 17.49
N ALA A 139 -16.82 -4.42 17.45
CA ALA A 139 -16.33 -5.80 17.58
C ALA A 139 -15.01 -5.82 18.36
N VAL A 140 -14.70 -6.94 19.01
CA VAL A 140 -13.38 -7.18 19.58
C VAL A 140 -12.42 -7.47 18.44
N SER A 141 -11.29 -6.74 18.37
CA SER A 141 -10.24 -7.00 17.39
C SER A 141 -9.78 -8.46 17.54
N GLY A 142 -9.70 -9.18 16.42
CA GLY A 142 -9.31 -10.59 16.41
C GLY A 142 -10.46 -11.60 16.59
N THR A 143 -11.72 -11.15 16.74
CA THR A 143 -12.85 -12.09 16.76
C THR A 143 -12.97 -12.79 15.41
N PRO A 144 -13.00 -14.13 15.38
CA PRO A 144 -13.24 -14.90 14.16
C PRO A 144 -14.59 -14.50 13.55
N LEU A 145 -14.63 -14.41 12.24
CA LEU A 145 -15.88 -14.22 11.53
C LEU A 145 -16.58 -15.60 11.46
N ASP A 146 -17.61 -15.81 12.27
CA ASP A 146 -18.33 -17.08 12.41
C ASP A 146 -18.89 -17.63 11.09
N ASN A 147 -19.08 -16.75 10.12
CA ASN A 147 -19.57 -17.10 8.78
C ASN A 147 -18.45 -17.40 7.77
N ILE A 148 -17.18 -17.48 8.20
CA ILE A 148 -16.05 -17.81 7.32
C ILE A 148 -15.44 -19.15 7.73
N LYS A 149 -15.59 -20.16 6.88
CA LYS A 149 -14.87 -21.42 7.02
C LYS A 149 -13.40 -21.21 6.73
N GLN A 150 -12.51 -21.62 7.64
CA GLN A 150 -11.07 -21.42 7.52
C GLN A 150 -10.34 -22.75 7.48
N THR A 151 -9.46 -22.93 6.48
CA THR A 151 -8.63 -24.13 6.33
C THR A 151 -7.19 -23.75 6.00
N THR A 152 -6.22 -24.60 6.40
CA THR A 152 -4.82 -24.39 6.08
C THR A 152 -4.18 -25.64 5.47
N TYR A 153 -3.25 -25.42 4.52
CA TYR A 153 -2.42 -26.45 3.92
C TYR A 153 -0.94 -26.16 4.25
N ASP A 154 -0.26 -27.16 4.81
CA ASP A 154 1.19 -27.10 5.01
C ASP A 154 1.89 -27.50 3.72
N VAL A 155 2.70 -26.61 3.13
CA VAL A 155 3.33 -26.78 1.81
C VAL A 155 4.82 -26.46 1.86
N PRO A 156 5.69 -27.14 1.08
CA PRO A 156 7.13 -26.95 1.19
C PRO A 156 7.67 -25.64 0.59
N ASN A 157 7.06 -25.13 -0.47
CA ASN A 157 7.58 -23.99 -1.23
C ASN A 157 6.51 -23.28 -2.08
N PHE A 158 6.87 -22.15 -2.68
CA PHE A 158 5.97 -21.32 -3.48
C PHE A 158 5.41 -22.03 -4.72
N TYR A 159 6.20 -22.83 -5.42
CA TYR A 159 5.70 -23.52 -6.62
C TYR A 159 4.67 -24.59 -6.25
N THR A 160 4.86 -25.28 -5.12
CA THR A 160 3.82 -26.17 -4.58
C THR A 160 2.57 -25.39 -4.17
N LYS A 161 2.70 -24.21 -3.56
CA LYS A 161 1.56 -23.31 -3.29
C LYS A 161 0.78 -23.00 -4.58
N ALA A 162 1.48 -22.64 -5.66
CA ALA A 162 0.87 -22.36 -6.95
C ALA A 162 0.13 -23.59 -7.52
N ASN A 163 0.70 -24.79 -7.37
CA ASN A 163 0.06 -26.05 -7.80
C ASN A 163 -1.23 -26.33 -7.00
N VAL A 164 -1.19 -26.13 -5.66
CA VAL A 164 -2.40 -26.27 -4.81
C VAL A 164 -3.46 -25.28 -5.26
N VAL A 165 -3.11 -24.01 -5.45
CA VAL A 165 -4.05 -22.98 -5.92
C VAL A 165 -4.63 -23.36 -7.27
N SER A 166 -3.79 -23.80 -8.23
CA SER A 166 -4.24 -24.22 -9.55
C SER A 166 -5.19 -25.43 -9.48
N TYR A 167 -4.91 -26.38 -8.59
CA TYR A 167 -5.77 -27.55 -8.37
C TYR A 167 -7.14 -27.14 -7.84
N LEU A 168 -7.19 -26.36 -6.75
CA LEU A 168 -8.42 -25.88 -6.14
C LEU A 168 -9.29 -25.09 -7.13
N LEU A 169 -8.69 -24.17 -7.87
CA LEU A 169 -9.39 -23.32 -8.82
C LEU A 169 -9.99 -24.05 -10.04
N LYS A 170 -9.66 -25.35 -10.25
CA LYS A 170 -10.31 -26.16 -11.30
C LYS A 170 -11.79 -26.40 -11.02
N ASP A 171 -12.18 -26.47 -9.75
CA ASP A 171 -13.59 -26.51 -9.37
C ASP A 171 -14.24 -25.13 -9.53
N LYS A 172 -14.83 -24.90 -10.68
CA LYS A 172 -15.48 -23.63 -11.01
C LYS A 172 -16.85 -23.47 -10.30
N GLN A 173 -17.43 -24.56 -9.79
CA GLN A 173 -18.72 -24.49 -9.09
C GLN A 173 -18.51 -24.02 -7.65
N GLU A 174 -17.44 -24.46 -7.01
CA GLU A 174 -17.05 -24.03 -5.68
C GLU A 174 -16.35 -22.67 -5.71
N PHE A 175 -15.29 -22.53 -6.50
CA PHE A 175 -14.47 -21.33 -6.57
C PHE A 175 -15.01 -20.31 -7.61
N THR A 176 -16.22 -19.84 -7.38
CA THR A 176 -16.94 -18.96 -8.33
C THR A 176 -16.32 -17.58 -8.47
N LYS A 177 -15.82 -17.00 -7.36
CA LYS A 177 -15.20 -15.69 -7.31
C LYS A 177 -14.12 -15.66 -6.23
N THR A 178 -12.86 -15.70 -6.63
CA THR A 178 -11.75 -15.97 -5.73
C THR A 178 -10.75 -14.81 -5.71
N LEU A 179 -10.45 -14.33 -4.51
CA LEU A 179 -9.42 -13.34 -4.25
C LEU A 179 -8.17 -14.04 -3.72
N VAL A 180 -7.02 -13.86 -4.39
CA VAL A 180 -5.77 -14.56 -4.08
C VAL A 180 -4.72 -13.58 -3.61
N PHE A 181 -4.28 -13.71 -2.36
CA PHE A 181 -3.30 -12.83 -1.73
C PHE A 181 -1.88 -13.40 -1.78
N VAL A 182 -0.94 -12.55 -2.17
CA VAL A 182 0.49 -12.84 -2.16
C VAL A 182 1.27 -11.71 -1.45
N ALA A 183 2.47 -12.04 -0.95
CA ALA A 183 3.26 -11.12 -0.13
C ALA A 183 3.75 -9.87 -0.87
N ASN A 184 4.09 -10.00 -2.15
CA ASN A 184 4.67 -8.90 -2.91
C ASN A 184 4.35 -8.95 -4.41
N LYS A 185 4.63 -7.85 -5.11
CA LYS A 185 4.33 -7.69 -6.54
C LYS A 185 5.05 -8.68 -7.45
N LYS A 186 6.26 -9.14 -7.09
CA LYS A 186 6.99 -10.14 -7.89
C LYS A 186 6.31 -11.50 -7.81
N ARG A 187 5.88 -11.90 -6.60
CA ARG A 187 5.09 -13.12 -6.41
C ARG A 187 3.72 -13.02 -7.07
N ALA A 188 3.12 -11.82 -7.10
CA ALA A 188 1.85 -11.60 -7.80
C ALA A 188 1.99 -11.82 -9.31
N ASP A 189 3.02 -11.27 -9.94
CA ASP A 189 3.28 -11.48 -11.36
C ASP A 189 3.61 -12.96 -11.65
N LEU A 190 4.46 -13.58 -10.83
CA LEU A 190 4.84 -15.00 -10.99
C LEU A 190 3.63 -15.94 -10.86
N LEU A 191 2.80 -15.76 -9.82
CA LEU A 191 1.60 -16.57 -9.64
C LEU A 191 0.60 -16.36 -10.79
N TYR A 192 0.42 -15.12 -11.23
CA TYR A 192 -0.42 -14.79 -12.35
C TYR A 192 0.02 -15.51 -13.64
N GLU A 193 1.31 -15.48 -13.97
CA GLU A 193 1.88 -16.18 -15.13
C GLU A 193 1.58 -17.70 -15.05
N LEU A 194 1.82 -18.34 -13.90
CA LEU A 194 1.55 -19.76 -13.70
C LEU A 194 0.05 -20.11 -13.83
N LEU A 195 -0.83 -19.26 -13.29
CA LEU A 195 -2.28 -19.48 -13.36
C LEU A 195 -2.83 -19.16 -14.75
N GLN A 196 -2.26 -18.20 -15.47
CA GLN A 196 -2.72 -17.77 -16.80
C GLN A 196 -2.56 -18.91 -17.83
N GLU A 197 -1.57 -19.79 -17.68
CA GLU A 197 -1.41 -20.95 -18.55
C GLU A 197 -2.67 -21.84 -18.55
N THR A 198 -3.30 -22.01 -17.39
CA THR A 198 -4.49 -22.87 -17.23
C THR A 198 -5.79 -22.10 -17.36
N PHE A 199 -5.91 -20.91 -16.75
CA PHE A 199 -7.16 -20.17 -16.59
C PHE A 199 -7.33 -19.01 -17.56
N LYS A 200 -6.29 -18.66 -18.36
CA LYS A 200 -6.34 -17.63 -19.42
C LYS A 200 -6.99 -16.31 -18.95
N ASP A 201 -8.11 -15.94 -19.56
CA ASP A 201 -8.81 -14.68 -19.28
C ASP A 201 -9.62 -14.69 -17.98
N GLU A 202 -9.74 -15.83 -17.32
CA GLU A 202 -10.42 -15.93 -16.02
C GLU A 202 -9.59 -15.36 -14.86
N VAL A 203 -8.30 -15.10 -15.07
CA VAL A 203 -7.38 -14.58 -14.05
C VAL A 203 -6.90 -13.18 -14.40
N ALA A 204 -6.85 -12.31 -13.38
CA ALA A 204 -6.23 -11.00 -13.44
C ALA A 204 -5.30 -10.78 -12.24
N VAL A 205 -4.39 -9.81 -12.37
CA VAL A 205 -3.45 -9.45 -11.29
C VAL A 205 -3.43 -7.95 -11.07
N ILE A 206 -3.52 -7.53 -9.81
CA ILE A 206 -3.40 -6.13 -9.43
C ILE A 206 -2.33 -5.90 -8.36
N HIS A 207 -1.44 -4.97 -8.61
CA HIS A 207 -0.43 -4.48 -7.66
C HIS A 207 0.08 -3.09 -8.06
N SER A 208 0.89 -2.46 -7.22
CA SER A 208 1.32 -1.06 -7.38
C SER A 208 2.03 -0.73 -8.69
N ASN A 209 2.65 -1.71 -9.37
CA ASN A 209 3.35 -1.50 -10.64
C ASN A 209 2.42 -1.56 -11.88
N LYS A 210 1.16 -2.02 -11.73
CA LYS A 210 0.19 -1.98 -12.83
C LYS A 210 -0.34 -0.55 -13.02
N THR A 211 -0.63 -0.17 -14.26
CA THR A 211 -1.20 1.15 -14.56
C THR A 211 -2.59 1.33 -13.92
N GLN A 212 -2.96 2.56 -13.62
CA GLN A 212 -4.25 2.86 -12.99
C GLN A 212 -5.44 2.33 -13.82
N ASN A 213 -5.41 2.56 -15.12
CA ASN A 213 -6.49 2.10 -16.02
C ASN A 213 -6.60 0.57 -16.04
N TYR A 214 -5.47 -0.14 -16.00
CA TYR A 214 -5.48 -1.59 -15.92
C TYR A 214 -6.11 -2.08 -14.62
N ARG A 215 -5.75 -1.45 -13.48
CA ARG A 215 -6.28 -1.82 -12.17
C ARG A 215 -7.80 -1.61 -12.08
N ILE A 216 -8.28 -0.44 -12.52
CA ILE A 216 -9.72 -0.13 -12.54
C ILE A 216 -10.45 -1.17 -13.40
N ARG A 217 -9.99 -1.41 -14.63
CA ARG A 217 -10.61 -2.40 -15.53
C ARG A 217 -10.61 -3.81 -14.93
N SER A 218 -9.51 -4.22 -14.27
CA SER A 218 -9.43 -5.54 -13.63
C SER A 218 -10.42 -5.69 -12.49
N ILE A 219 -10.64 -4.63 -11.69
CA ILE A 219 -11.63 -4.60 -10.61
C ILE A 219 -13.06 -4.64 -11.20
N GLU A 220 -13.33 -3.84 -12.21
CA GLU A 220 -14.63 -3.83 -12.92
C GLU A 220 -14.95 -5.21 -13.49
N ASN A 221 -14.01 -5.84 -14.19
CA ASN A 221 -14.17 -7.19 -14.75
C ASN A 221 -14.39 -8.24 -13.65
N PHE A 222 -13.69 -8.12 -12.53
CA PHE A 222 -13.87 -9.01 -11.38
C PHE A 222 -15.25 -8.81 -10.74
N ASN A 223 -15.71 -7.58 -10.56
CA ASN A 223 -17.05 -7.29 -10.05
C ASN A 223 -18.16 -7.75 -11.00
N ALA A 224 -17.96 -7.61 -12.31
CA ALA A 224 -18.87 -8.11 -13.33
C ALA A 224 -18.83 -9.65 -13.54
N ASN A 225 -18.01 -10.39 -12.78
CA ASN A 225 -17.77 -11.83 -12.93
C ASN A 225 -17.22 -12.26 -14.31
N THR A 226 -16.66 -11.33 -15.10
CA THR A 226 -15.94 -11.64 -16.33
C THR A 226 -14.59 -12.30 -16.01
N THR A 227 -13.95 -11.85 -14.94
CA THR A 227 -12.77 -12.45 -14.35
C THR A 227 -13.15 -13.02 -12.99
N ARG A 228 -12.91 -14.31 -12.72
CA ARG A 228 -13.28 -14.95 -11.47
C ARG A 228 -12.14 -15.08 -10.46
N ILE A 229 -10.89 -14.92 -10.91
CA ILE A 229 -9.68 -15.04 -10.07
C ILE A 229 -8.93 -13.71 -10.11
N LEU A 230 -8.75 -13.08 -8.95
CA LEU A 230 -8.01 -11.84 -8.81
C LEU A 230 -6.81 -12.03 -7.89
N VAL A 231 -5.59 -12.01 -8.46
CA VAL A 231 -4.33 -12.07 -7.69
C VAL A 231 -3.98 -10.66 -7.23
N THR A 232 -3.70 -10.48 -5.96
CA THR A 232 -3.44 -9.15 -5.38
C THR A 232 -2.43 -9.18 -4.23
N THR A 233 -1.94 -8.00 -3.86
CA THR A 233 -1.18 -7.76 -2.62
C THR A 233 -2.05 -6.99 -1.61
N ASP A 234 -1.70 -7.03 -0.33
CA ASP A 234 -2.46 -6.37 0.75
C ASP A 234 -2.81 -4.91 0.44
N ILE A 235 -1.80 -4.13 0.02
CA ILE A 235 -1.95 -2.69 -0.25
C ILE A 235 -3.05 -2.42 -1.27
N MET A 236 -3.20 -3.31 -2.24
CA MET A 236 -4.14 -3.10 -3.34
C MET A 236 -5.55 -3.63 -3.04
N ALA A 237 -5.66 -4.62 -2.18
CA ALA A 237 -6.96 -5.20 -1.80
C ALA A 237 -7.64 -4.45 -0.66
N ARG A 238 -6.86 -3.67 0.11
CA ARG A 238 -7.42 -2.81 1.17
C ARG A 238 -8.25 -1.69 0.54
N GLY A 239 -9.39 -1.41 1.12
CA GLY A 239 -10.31 -0.37 0.63
C GLY A 239 -11.04 -0.71 -0.67
N LEU A 240 -10.79 -1.85 -1.30
CA LEU A 240 -11.61 -2.28 -2.44
C LEU A 240 -12.93 -2.87 -1.97
N ASP A 241 -14.02 -2.34 -2.48
CA ASP A 241 -15.33 -2.96 -2.36
C ASP A 241 -15.47 -4.03 -3.45
N LEU A 242 -15.15 -5.25 -3.05
CA LEU A 242 -15.26 -6.42 -3.91
C LEU A 242 -16.51 -7.19 -3.48
N ASP A 243 -17.49 -7.17 -4.36
CA ASP A 243 -18.78 -7.82 -4.10
C ASP A 243 -18.67 -9.34 -4.22
N LEU A 244 -19.38 -10.03 -3.31
CA LEU A 244 -19.66 -11.46 -3.39
C LEU A 244 -18.42 -12.35 -3.62
N VAL A 245 -17.31 -12.05 -2.93
CA VAL A 245 -16.13 -12.93 -2.95
C VAL A 245 -16.48 -14.23 -2.22
N SER A 246 -16.46 -15.35 -2.93
CA SER A 246 -16.75 -16.68 -2.37
C SER A 246 -15.56 -17.21 -1.58
N HIS A 247 -14.35 -17.05 -2.09
CA HIS A 247 -13.13 -17.59 -1.53
C HIS A 247 -12.02 -16.56 -1.42
N VAL A 248 -11.31 -16.58 -0.30
CA VAL A 248 -10.04 -15.87 -0.10
C VAL A 248 -8.93 -16.89 0.06
N ILE A 249 -7.95 -16.88 -0.84
CA ILE A 249 -6.78 -17.74 -0.75
C ILE A 249 -5.56 -16.90 -0.36
N ASN A 250 -4.99 -17.19 0.81
CA ASN A 250 -3.74 -16.60 1.27
C ASN A 250 -2.58 -17.49 0.84
N VAL A 251 -1.96 -17.20 -0.29
CA VAL A 251 -0.80 -17.95 -0.80
C VAL A 251 0.41 -17.72 0.09
N ASP A 252 0.61 -16.51 0.53
CA ASP A 252 1.62 -16.17 1.53
C ASP A 252 0.93 -15.82 2.86
N THR A 253 1.38 -16.46 3.93
CA THR A 253 0.93 -16.13 5.29
C THR A 253 1.38 -14.70 5.62
N PRO A 254 0.47 -13.80 6.01
CA PRO A 254 0.84 -12.44 6.35
C PRO A 254 1.69 -12.40 7.63
N ARG A 255 2.67 -11.50 7.67
CA ARG A 255 3.55 -11.34 8.84
C ARG A 255 2.84 -10.78 10.06
N PHE A 256 1.79 -9.97 9.84
CA PHE A 256 0.98 -9.37 10.90
C PHE A 256 -0.39 -10.05 10.88
N ALA A 257 -0.79 -10.55 12.02
CA ALA A 257 -2.03 -11.33 12.17
C ALA A 257 -3.28 -10.52 11.77
N GLU A 258 -3.28 -9.21 12.03
CA GLU A 258 -4.37 -8.31 11.66
C GLU A 258 -4.60 -8.28 10.13
N ASN A 259 -3.53 -8.41 9.34
CA ASN A 259 -3.64 -8.45 7.89
C ASN A 259 -4.44 -9.67 7.41
N TYR A 260 -4.30 -10.80 8.11
CA TYR A 260 -5.11 -11.97 7.83
C TYR A 260 -6.61 -11.68 8.01
N MET A 261 -6.98 -11.02 9.11
CA MET A 261 -8.39 -10.63 9.37
C MET A 261 -8.93 -9.70 8.28
N HIS A 262 -8.11 -8.71 7.84
CA HIS A 262 -8.48 -7.81 6.74
C HIS A 262 -8.66 -8.53 5.41
N ARG A 263 -7.87 -9.59 5.14
CA ARG A 263 -7.97 -10.39 3.92
C ARG A 263 -9.23 -11.24 3.94
N ILE A 264 -9.45 -12.03 5.00
CA ILE A 264 -10.60 -12.93 5.07
C ILE A 264 -11.92 -12.16 5.17
N GLY A 265 -11.93 -10.96 5.75
CA GLY A 265 -13.08 -10.04 5.74
C GLY A 265 -13.52 -9.55 4.35
N ARG A 266 -12.85 -9.99 3.26
CA ARG A 266 -13.33 -9.78 1.88
C ARG A 266 -14.37 -10.81 1.46
N THR A 267 -14.49 -11.94 2.15
CA THR A 267 -15.56 -12.90 2.00
C THR A 267 -16.48 -12.90 3.23
N GLY A 268 -17.55 -13.64 3.21
CA GLY A 268 -18.47 -13.76 4.35
C GLY A 268 -19.28 -12.51 4.67
N ARG A 269 -19.46 -11.57 3.74
CA ARG A 269 -20.20 -10.32 3.94
C ARG A 269 -21.71 -10.54 3.82
N ALA A 270 -22.48 -9.67 4.47
CA ALA A 270 -23.95 -9.61 4.37
C ALA A 270 -24.64 -10.95 4.60
N GLN A 271 -24.22 -11.71 5.64
CA GLN A 271 -24.76 -13.03 6.02
C GLN A 271 -24.46 -14.19 5.04
N ALA A 272 -23.67 -13.94 3.96
CA ALA A 272 -23.21 -15.02 3.11
C ALA A 272 -22.09 -15.81 3.82
N GLN A 273 -22.07 -17.13 3.61
CA GLN A 273 -20.93 -17.94 4.05
C GLN A 273 -19.75 -17.70 3.12
N GLY A 274 -18.55 -17.58 3.69
CA GLY A 274 -17.29 -17.42 2.98
C GLY A 274 -16.33 -18.56 3.29
N THR A 275 -15.31 -18.72 2.44
CA THR A 275 -14.22 -19.67 2.69
C THR A 275 -12.89 -18.95 2.60
N ALA A 276 -12.02 -19.19 3.58
CA ALA A 276 -10.66 -18.71 3.62
C ALA A 276 -9.68 -19.89 3.65
N ILE A 277 -8.68 -19.83 2.77
CA ILE A 277 -7.64 -20.85 2.65
C ILE A 277 -6.30 -20.19 2.91
N LEU A 278 -5.49 -20.82 3.75
CA LEU A 278 -4.14 -20.37 4.10
C LEU A 278 -3.12 -21.41 3.65
N LEU A 279 -2.11 -21.00 2.87
CA LEU A 279 -1.00 -21.87 2.48
C LEU A 279 0.25 -21.47 3.27
N THR A 280 0.74 -22.39 4.11
CA THR A 280 1.82 -22.10 5.06
C THR A 280 3.03 -22.96 4.77
N THR A 281 4.20 -22.34 4.61
CA THR A 281 5.49 -23.05 4.59
C THR A 281 6.02 -23.18 6.02
N GLU A 282 7.02 -24.04 6.23
CA GLU A 282 7.68 -24.19 7.53
C GLU A 282 8.18 -22.85 8.10
N LYS A 283 8.72 -21.97 7.23
CA LYS A 283 9.18 -20.62 7.63
C LYS A 283 8.05 -19.67 8.02
N GLU A 284 6.84 -19.93 7.58
CA GLU A 284 5.66 -19.09 7.85
C GLU A 284 4.83 -19.62 9.03
N GLN A 285 5.17 -20.77 9.60
CA GLN A 285 4.44 -21.33 10.75
C GLN A 285 4.33 -20.37 11.94
N PRO A 286 5.38 -19.64 12.35
CA PRO A 286 5.25 -18.67 13.44
C PRO A 286 4.18 -17.60 13.18
N PHE A 287 4.07 -17.14 11.93
CA PHE A 287 3.04 -16.15 11.57
C PHE A 287 1.61 -16.74 11.62
N ARG A 288 1.45 -18.03 11.28
CA ARG A 288 0.18 -18.71 11.46
C ARG A 288 -0.19 -18.84 12.94
N GLU A 289 0.75 -19.17 13.79
CA GLU A 289 0.55 -19.25 15.24
C GLU A 289 0.13 -17.91 15.84
N ASP A 290 0.71 -16.80 15.36
CA ASP A 290 0.29 -15.44 15.74
C ASP A 290 -1.16 -15.15 15.29
N ILE A 291 -1.55 -15.58 14.09
CA ILE A 291 -2.92 -15.47 13.58
C ILE A 291 -3.90 -16.28 14.44
N GLU A 292 -3.59 -17.53 14.72
CA GLU A 292 -4.41 -18.41 15.56
C GLU A 292 -4.54 -17.88 16.99
N THR A 293 -3.45 -17.28 17.52
CA THR A 293 -3.44 -16.62 18.83
C THR A 293 -4.35 -15.38 18.83
N LEU A 294 -4.27 -14.54 17.81
CA LEU A 294 -5.12 -13.36 17.68
C LEU A 294 -6.61 -13.74 17.60
N MET A 295 -6.92 -14.81 16.86
CA MET A 295 -8.30 -15.28 16.70
C MET A 295 -8.80 -16.08 17.91
N GLY A 296 -7.90 -16.59 18.77
CA GLY A 296 -8.25 -17.50 19.86
C GLY A 296 -8.74 -18.87 19.39
N MET A 297 -8.44 -19.25 18.13
CA MET A 297 -8.82 -20.55 17.55
C MET A 297 -7.78 -21.06 16.58
N ALA A 298 -7.62 -22.37 16.50
CA ALA A 298 -6.76 -23.02 15.51
C ALA A 298 -7.46 -23.08 14.14
N ILE A 299 -6.68 -22.93 13.06
CA ILE A 299 -7.17 -23.11 11.70
C ILE A 299 -7.08 -24.60 11.33
N GLU A 300 -8.20 -25.17 10.83
CA GLU A 300 -8.29 -26.59 10.46
C GLU A 300 -7.25 -26.95 9.38
N LYS A 301 -6.42 -27.96 9.66
CA LYS A 301 -5.44 -28.46 8.71
C LYS A 301 -6.06 -29.45 7.73
N THR A 302 -5.79 -29.20 6.44
CA THR A 302 -6.22 -30.08 5.35
C THR A 302 -4.98 -30.66 4.66
N ALA A 303 -5.04 -31.96 4.32
CA ALA A 303 -3.98 -32.60 3.54
C ALA A 303 -4.02 -32.13 2.07
N ILE A 304 -2.84 -32.06 1.47
CA ILE A 304 -2.72 -31.78 0.03
C ILE A 304 -3.26 -33.01 -0.73
N ALA A 305 -4.08 -32.79 -1.74
CA ALA A 305 -4.59 -33.87 -2.58
C ALA A 305 -3.45 -34.58 -3.31
N GLU A 306 -3.55 -35.90 -3.51
CA GLU A 306 -2.51 -36.71 -4.14
C GLU A 306 -2.21 -36.29 -5.60
N GLU A 307 -3.20 -35.68 -6.26
CA GLU A 307 -3.09 -35.16 -7.62
C GLU A 307 -2.26 -33.88 -7.74
N VAL A 308 -1.93 -33.24 -6.61
CA VAL A 308 -1.14 -32.01 -6.59
C VAL A 308 0.34 -32.34 -6.63
N GLU A 309 1.02 -31.89 -7.68
CA GLU A 309 2.47 -32.04 -7.80
C GLU A 309 3.22 -31.24 -6.73
N ILE A 310 4.03 -31.93 -5.94
CA ILE A 310 4.95 -31.31 -4.98
C ILE A 310 6.22 -30.88 -5.73
N SER A 311 6.39 -29.58 -5.93
CA SER A 311 7.53 -29.03 -6.65
C SER A 311 8.80 -28.99 -5.81
N THR A 312 9.92 -29.30 -6.42
CA THR A 312 11.26 -29.11 -5.83
C THR A 312 11.89 -27.76 -6.19
N LYS A 313 11.24 -26.99 -7.09
CA LYS A 313 11.71 -25.66 -7.48
C LYS A 313 11.58 -24.69 -6.31
N LEU A 314 12.59 -23.82 -6.15
CA LEU A 314 12.60 -22.75 -5.19
C LEU A 314 12.64 -21.40 -5.91
N THR A 315 11.90 -20.43 -5.41
CA THR A 315 12.05 -19.03 -5.84
C THR A 315 13.39 -18.48 -5.37
N LEU A 316 13.85 -17.36 -5.94
CA LEU A 316 15.09 -16.70 -5.51
C LEU A 316 15.07 -16.32 -4.00
N GLU A 317 13.89 -16.03 -3.46
CA GLU A 317 13.71 -15.69 -2.04
C GLU A 317 13.75 -16.90 -1.11
N GLU A 318 13.47 -18.09 -1.64
CA GLU A 318 13.48 -19.37 -0.91
C GLU A 318 14.83 -20.09 -0.98
N GLN A 319 15.66 -19.72 -1.96
CA GLN A 319 16.99 -20.29 -2.08
C GLN A 319 17.81 -19.95 -0.82
N PRO A 320 18.57 -20.92 -0.28
CA PRO A 320 19.47 -20.62 0.82
C PRO A 320 20.42 -19.51 0.38
N VAL A 321 20.50 -18.46 1.20
CA VAL A 321 21.50 -17.40 0.99
C VAL A 321 22.84 -18.11 0.99
N SER A 322 23.49 -18.18 -0.19
CA SER A 322 24.85 -18.69 -0.24
C SER A 322 25.66 -17.81 0.72
N GLN A 323 26.14 -18.41 1.81
CA GLN A 323 27.11 -17.72 2.65
C GLN A 323 28.18 -17.22 1.68
N GLU A 324 28.29 -15.87 1.56
CA GLU A 324 29.42 -15.30 0.87
C GLU A 324 30.63 -16.02 1.43
N ARG A 325 31.35 -16.75 0.57
CA ARG A 325 32.62 -17.33 0.95
C ARG A 325 33.38 -16.21 1.62
N GLU A 326 33.65 -16.36 2.92
CA GLU A 326 34.42 -15.40 3.68
C GLU A 326 35.60 -15.00 2.81
N ASN A 327 35.64 -13.73 2.43
CA ASN A 327 36.70 -13.23 1.59
C ASN A 327 38.00 -13.45 2.38
N PRO A 328 38.87 -14.39 1.97
CA PRO A 328 40.07 -14.73 2.75
C PRO A 328 40.97 -13.51 2.96
N HIS A 329 40.76 -12.42 2.24
CA HIS A 329 41.41 -11.15 2.44
C HIS A 329 40.75 -10.28 3.55
N LYS A 330 39.56 -10.62 4.08
CA LYS A 330 38.97 -9.88 5.22
C LYS A 330 39.67 -10.15 6.54
N GLN A 331 40.22 -11.35 6.72
CA GLN A 331 40.95 -11.72 7.93
C GLN A 331 42.34 -11.05 8.05
N GLN A 332 42.91 -10.50 6.97
CA GLN A 332 44.18 -9.79 7.03
C GLN A 332 44.06 -8.34 7.49
N PHE A 333 42.85 -7.79 7.60
CA PHE A 333 42.66 -6.40 8.06
C PHE A 333 42.39 -6.24 9.56
N GLU A 334 42.22 -7.33 10.31
CA GLU A 334 42.00 -7.30 11.77
C GLU A 334 43.29 -7.40 12.60
N GLN A 335 44.40 -7.74 11.99
CA GLN A 335 45.71 -7.63 12.66
C GLN A 335 46.33 -6.28 12.30
N GLY A 336 46.27 -5.35 13.26
CA GLY A 336 46.74 -3.99 13.17
C GLY A 336 48.16 -3.87 12.63
N GLY A 337 48.27 -3.66 11.34
CA GLY A 337 49.45 -3.05 10.74
C GLY A 337 49.23 -1.54 10.65
N ALA A 338 50.21 -0.76 11.07
CA ALA A 338 50.20 0.70 11.12
C ALA A 338 50.10 1.36 9.74
N SER A 339 48.97 1.24 9.06
CA SER A 339 48.61 1.96 7.83
C SER A 339 47.23 2.61 7.91
N PHE A 340 46.78 2.95 9.11
CA PHE A 340 45.77 3.97 9.26
C PHE A 340 46.48 5.33 9.05
N HIS A 341 46.48 5.79 7.81
CA HIS A 341 46.89 7.17 7.54
C HIS A 341 45.92 8.06 8.32
N GLU A 342 46.44 8.78 9.31
CA GLU A 342 45.71 9.90 9.92
C GLU A 342 45.14 10.75 8.79
N LYS A 343 43.81 10.95 8.83
CA LYS A 343 43.15 11.81 7.84
C LYS A 343 43.81 13.17 7.91
N SER A 344 44.47 13.59 6.85
CA SER A 344 45.03 14.93 6.78
C SER A 344 43.96 15.96 7.15
N GLU A 345 44.31 17.07 7.77
CA GLU A 345 43.37 18.15 8.19
C GLU A 345 42.43 18.60 7.07
N LYS A 346 42.83 18.49 5.79
CA LYS A 346 41.94 18.70 4.65
C LYS A 346 40.80 17.70 4.51
N ASN A 347 40.95 16.49 4.99
CA ASN A 347 39.92 15.45 4.93
C ASN A 347 39.03 15.39 6.19
N SER A 348 39.47 15.98 7.31
CA SER A 348 38.68 16.05 8.54
C SER A 348 37.55 17.10 8.45
N GLN A 349 37.67 18.10 7.59
CA GLN A 349 36.68 19.16 7.39
C GLN A 349 35.51 18.77 6.46
N THR A 350 35.49 17.57 5.87
CA THR A 350 34.50 17.17 4.86
C THR A 350 33.25 16.48 5.46
N ASN A 351 33.19 16.23 6.74
CA ASN A 351 32.08 15.52 7.39
C ASN A 351 31.10 16.40 8.20
N GLN A 352 31.05 17.69 7.92
CA GLN A 352 30.00 18.55 8.46
C GLN A 352 28.80 18.62 7.51
N GLY A 353 27.98 17.56 7.43
CA GLY A 353 26.60 17.58 6.94
C GLY A 353 26.30 18.34 5.64
N GLY A 354 27.27 18.48 4.75
CA GLY A 354 27.13 19.22 3.50
C GLY A 354 26.60 18.34 2.38
N SER A 355 25.39 18.61 1.92
CA SER A 355 24.81 17.97 0.75
C SER A 355 25.83 17.91 -0.41
N TYR A 356 25.90 16.78 -1.12
CA TYR A 356 26.67 16.56 -2.37
C TYR A 356 26.56 17.73 -3.36
N LYS A 357 25.42 18.40 -3.42
CA LYS A 357 25.21 19.64 -4.20
C LYS A 357 26.10 20.82 -3.76
N ARG A 358 26.44 20.91 -2.48
CA ARG A 358 27.28 21.98 -1.93
C ARG A 358 28.76 21.76 -2.28
N THR A 359 29.19 20.51 -2.23
CA THR A 359 30.57 20.11 -2.59
C THR A 359 30.84 20.29 -4.10
N ILE A 360 29.85 20.01 -4.97
CA ILE A 360 29.93 20.25 -6.41
C ILE A 360 29.95 21.74 -6.70
N LYS A 361 29.19 22.57 -5.98
CA LYS A 361 29.18 24.05 -6.19
C LYS A 361 30.49 24.71 -5.83
N LEU A 362 31.23 24.15 -4.86
CA LEU A 362 32.58 24.61 -4.49
C LEU A 362 33.66 24.12 -5.46
N LYS A 363 33.55 22.91 -6.00
CA LYS A 363 34.54 22.27 -6.86
C LYS A 363 34.46 22.72 -8.33
N TYR A 364 33.30 23.15 -8.81
CA TYR A 364 33.10 23.52 -10.22
C TYR A 364 32.55 24.95 -10.35
N LYS A 365 33.47 25.92 -10.42
CA LYS A 365 33.16 27.33 -10.77
C LYS A 365 32.71 27.53 -12.23
N LYS A 366 32.67 26.47 -13.05
CA LYS A 366 32.28 26.55 -14.49
C LYS A 366 30.89 25.93 -14.69
N ALA A 367 30.03 26.65 -15.39
CA ALA A 367 28.72 26.15 -15.82
C ALA A 367 28.88 24.90 -16.70
N ARG A 368 28.06 23.86 -16.47
CA ARG A 368 28.13 22.57 -17.17
C ARG A 368 27.28 22.52 -18.44
N THR A 369 26.23 23.30 -18.52
CA THR A 369 25.29 23.29 -19.67
C THR A 369 24.79 24.68 -20.01
N LYS A 370 24.24 24.85 -21.23
CA LYS A 370 23.66 26.11 -21.74
C LYS A 370 22.53 26.69 -20.86
N GLY A 371 21.85 25.86 -20.07
CA GLY A 371 20.75 26.27 -19.14
C GLY A 371 21.22 26.70 -17.75
N ASP A 372 22.48 26.54 -17.42
CA ASP A 372 23.03 26.89 -16.13
C ASP A 372 23.18 28.42 -15.98
N LYS A 373 22.72 28.97 -14.84
CA LYS A 373 22.81 30.42 -14.53
C LYS A 373 24.24 30.98 -14.70
N ASN A 374 25.25 30.20 -14.34
CA ASN A 374 26.65 30.63 -14.44
C ASN A 374 27.14 30.66 -15.90
N PHE A 375 26.62 29.80 -16.77
CA PHE A 375 26.90 29.84 -18.20
C PHE A 375 26.31 31.10 -18.84
N ASN A 376 25.08 31.45 -18.52
CA ASN A 376 24.40 32.62 -19.05
C ASN A 376 25.01 33.94 -18.56
N GLN A 377 25.46 34.01 -17.28
CA GLN A 377 26.17 35.20 -16.77
C GLN A 377 27.51 35.43 -17.44
N ARG A 378 28.27 34.38 -17.75
CA ARG A 378 29.56 34.51 -18.46
C ARG A 378 29.38 34.94 -19.89
N ASN A 379 28.33 34.53 -20.58
CA ASN A 379 28.04 35.00 -21.94
C ASN A 379 27.59 36.47 -21.96
N LYS A 380 26.89 36.96 -20.91
CA LYS A 380 26.57 38.39 -20.75
C LYS A 380 27.82 39.28 -20.51
N GLN A 381 28.85 38.73 -19.83
CA GLN A 381 30.12 39.47 -19.61
C GLN A 381 31.02 39.47 -20.83
N LYS A 382 30.94 38.43 -21.69
CA LYS A 382 31.73 38.45 -22.96
C LYS A 382 31.18 39.38 -24.03
N GLY A 383 29.88 39.76 -23.94
CA GLY A 383 29.24 40.72 -24.83
C GLY A 383 29.47 42.19 -24.49
N LYS A 384 30.17 42.48 -23.37
CA LYS A 384 30.56 43.84 -22.96
C LYS A 384 32.08 43.99 -23.06
N LYS A 385 32.63 44.04 -24.25
CA LYS A 385 33.93 44.68 -24.52
C LYS A 385 33.62 45.97 -25.22
N PRO A 386 34.08 47.12 -24.71
CA PRO A 386 33.94 48.38 -25.39
C PRO A 386 34.94 48.42 -26.56
N PHE A 387 34.54 49.05 -27.62
CA PHE A 387 35.39 49.58 -28.65
C PHE A 387 36.36 50.59 -28.06
#